data_56d4fb6f859efddc12f9cffb4de07e04
#
_entry.id   56d4fb6f859efddc12f9cffb4de07e04
#
_cell.length_a   1.000
_cell.length_b   1.000
_cell.length_c   1.000
_cell.angle_alpha   90.00
_cell.angle_beta   90.00
_cell.angle_gamma   90.00
#
_symmetry.space_group_name_H-M   'P 1'
#
loop_
_entity.id
_entity.type
_entity.pdbx_description
1 polymer ?
#
loop_
_entity_poly.entity_id
_entity_poly.type
_entity_poly.pdbx_seq_one_letter_code
_entity_poly.pdbx_strand_id
1 'polypeptide(L)'
;MLHRIVALVLVLAPTVAEAQLCEGQSAAISADGRAFGHLPYGDAPESELVTLPSEYSVGNPCVVRADMLPDLLRLFAAAQGDPSVMGQLRALSCQRSIARQRSVFCRGETSSAADRAISVAPPGYSEHSTGYALDFAVRPANGCPDAEACMAATPAARWLRLNAPRFGFEQSFPGGNKQHVKWEPWHWRWVGASGSARGAAKARFVFSRARRLYPADPGVVPLVVKFSAPPPLPTPVAPPPSRSKKKRR
;
A
#
# COMPACT_ATOMS: atom_id res chain seq x y z
N MET A 1 20.34 -14.53 67.45
CA MET A 1 19.55 -13.46 66.78
C MET A 1 19.45 -13.81 65.31
N LEU A 2 18.30 -14.31 64.87
CA LEU A 2 18.09 -14.69 63.46
C LEU A 2 17.52 -13.46 62.71
N HIS A 3 18.32 -12.90 61.77
CA HIS A 3 17.85 -11.84 60.88
C HIS A 3 16.99 -12.45 59.74
N ARG A 4 15.72 -12.16 59.75
CA ARG A 4 14.82 -12.51 58.66
C ARG A 4 15.03 -11.49 57.51
N ILE A 5 15.58 -11.93 56.38
CA ILE A 5 15.65 -11.16 55.17
C ILE A 5 14.27 -11.25 54.51
N VAL A 6 13.53 -10.13 54.48
CA VAL A 6 12.28 -10.00 53.73
C VAL A 6 12.67 -9.64 52.29
N ALA A 7 12.56 -10.57 51.39
CA ALA A 7 12.73 -10.30 49.95
C ALA A 7 11.47 -9.55 49.42
N LEU A 8 11.65 -8.29 49.05
CA LEU A 8 10.63 -7.49 48.38
C LEU A 8 10.54 -7.95 46.91
N VAL A 9 9.51 -8.68 46.55
CA VAL A 9 9.23 -9.05 45.16
C VAL A 9 8.59 -7.86 44.49
N LEU A 10 9.36 -7.17 43.64
CA LEU A 10 8.83 -6.08 42.78
C LEU A 10 8.05 -6.72 41.64
N VAL A 11 6.71 -6.69 41.71
CA VAL A 11 5.84 -7.10 40.62
C VAL A 11 5.80 -5.95 39.60
N LEU A 12 6.56 -6.06 38.52
CA LEU A 12 6.46 -5.16 37.37
C LEU A 12 5.14 -5.46 36.64
N ALA A 13 4.17 -4.56 36.74
CA ALA A 13 2.97 -4.62 35.93
C ALA A 13 3.34 -4.44 34.44
N PRO A 14 2.78 -5.23 33.52
CA PRO A 14 3.02 -5.04 32.10
C PRO A 14 2.52 -3.66 31.67
N THR A 15 3.41 -2.83 31.14
CA THR A 15 3.02 -1.55 30.52
C THR A 15 2.34 -1.83 29.19
N VAL A 16 1.08 -1.44 29.04
CA VAL A 16 0.37 -1.48 27.76
C VAL A 16 0.97 -0.40 26.88
N ALA A 17 1.42 -0.77 25.68
CA ALA A 17 1.89 0.22 24.70
C ALA A 17 0.71 1.06 24.22
N GLU A 18 0.90 2.37 24.13
CA GLU A 18 -0.13 3.31 23.72
C GLU A 18 0.28 4.13 22.48
N ALA A 19 -0.69 4.40 21.62
CA ALA A 19 -0.55 5.33 20.51
C ALA A 19 -1.01 6.73 20.95
N GLN A 20 -0.15 7.73 20.81
CA GLN A 20 -0.51 9.12 21.07
C GLN A 20 -1.41 9.63 19.95
N LEU A 21 -2.62 10.03 20.26
CA LEU A 21 -3.63 10.55 19.32
C LEU A 21 -3.60 12.08 19.24
N CYS A 22 -4.43 12.73 20.04
CA CYS A 22 -4.51 14.17 20.22
C CYS A 22 -3.88 14.58 21.54
N GLU A 23 -3.85 15.87 21.83
CA GLU A 23 -3.37 16.37 23.13
C GLU A 23 -4.17 15.72 24.26
N GLY A 24 -3.46 15.11 25.21
CA GLY A 24 -4.07 14.41 26.34
C GLY A 24 -4.84 13.11 25.99
N GLN A 25 -4.82 12.65 24.74
CA GLN A 25 -5.51 11.44 24.30
C GLN A 25 -4.53 10.39 23.81
N SER A 26 -4.72 9.16 24.28
CA SER A 26 -4.02 7.98 23.79
C SER A 26 -5.00 6.84 23.51
N ALA A 27 -4.52 5.83 22.78
CA ALA A 27 -5.26 4.59 22.57
C ALA A 27 -4.34 3.39 22.79
N ALA A 28 -4.88 2.34 23.40
CA ALA A 28 -4.17 1.08 23.56
C ALA A 28 -3.79 0.50 22.18
N ILE A 29 -2.55 0.06 22.06
CA ILE A 29 -2.07 -0.68 20.90
C ILE A 29 -2.38 -2.16 21.12
N SER A 30 -3.07 -2.78 20.17
CA SER A 30 -3.38 -4.22 20.19
C SER A 30 -2.08 -5.06 20.14
N ALA A 31 -2.15 -6.31 20.58
CA ALA A 31 -0.99 -7.23 20.60
C ALA A 31 -0.33 -7.39 19.21
N ASP A 32 -1.09 -7.19 18.14
CA ASP A 32 -0.59 -7.17 16.78
C ASP A 32 -0.15 -5.75 16.32
N GLY A 33 0.01 -4.78 17.24
CA GLY A 33 0.56 -3.45 17.00
C GLY A 33 -0.36 -2.47 16.28
N ARG A 34 -1.67 -2.75 16.16
CA ARG A 34 -2.64 -1.85 15.54
C ARG A 34 -3.26 -0.89 16.54
N ALA A 35 -3.60 0.31 16.07
CA ALA A 35 -4.48 1.24 16.79
C ALA A 35 -5.80 1.34 16.03
N PHE A 36 -6.91 0.99 16.64
CA PHE A 36 -8.24 0.97 16.03
C PHE A 36 -8.31 0.26 14.68
N GLY A 37 -7.62 -0.87 14.52
CA GLY A 37 -7.58 -1.61 13.26
C GLY A 37 -6.48 -1.19 12.29
N HIS A 38 -5.90 0.00 12.42
CA HIS A 38 -4.87 0.51 11.53
C HIS A 38 -3.46 0.05 11.93
N LEU A 39 -2.63 -0.32 10.94
CA LEU A 39 -1.23 -0.67 11.11
C LEU A 39 -0.35 0.59 11.23
N PRO A 40 0.79 0.53 11.96
CA PRO A 40 1.70 1.66 12.07
C PRO A 40 2.51 1.90 10.79
N TYR A 41 2.67 3.17 10.41
CA TYR A 41 3.47 3.63 9.29
C TYR A 41 4.27 4.87 9.64
N GLY A 42 5.54 4.91 9.18
CA GLY A 42 6.41 6.07 9.33
C GLY A 42 6.21 7.11 8.22
N ASP A 43 6.75 8.30 8.43
CA ASP A 43 6.78 9.35 7.41
C ASP A 43 7.74 9.05 6.26
N ALA A 44 7.34 9.44 5.07
CA ALA A 44 8.25 9.50 3.93
C ALA A 44 9.33 10.57 4.15
N PRO A 45 10.62 10.28 3.87
CA PRO A 45 11.63 11.33 3.82
C PRO A 45 11.27 12.38 2.76
N GLU A 46 11.38 13.66 3.10
CA GLU A 46 11.05 14.77 2.18
C GLU A 46 11.88 14.71 0.88
N SER A 47 13.15 14.30 0.98
CA SER A 47 14.05 14.14 -0.17
C SER A 47 13.62 13.08 -1.19
N GLU A 48 12.66 12.22 -0.83
CA GLU A 48 12.11 11.18 -1.71
C GLU A 48 10.72 11.53 -2.25
N LEU A 49 10.25 12.75 -1.99
CA LEU A 49 8.93 13.22 -2.38
C LEU A 49 9.02 14.15 -3.61
N VAL A 50 8.03 14.04 -4.49
CA VAL A 50 7.87 14.89 -5.66
C VAL A 50 6.40 15.27 -5.84
N THR A 51 6.15 16.42 -6.47
CA THR A 51 4.79 16.87 -6.77
C THR A 51 4.32 16.28 -8.09
N LEU A 52 3.11 15.71 -8.09
CA LEU A 52 2.39 15.29 -9.29
C LEU A 52 2.01 16.55 -10.12
N PRO A 53 2.07 16.51 -11.47
CA PRO A 53 1.56 17.59 -12.31
C PRO A 53 0.10 17.93 -11.99
N SER A 54 -0.20 19.22 -11.92
CA SER A 54 -1.47 19.74 -11.39
C SER A 54 -2.71 19.30 -12.15
N GLU A 55 -2.58 19.01 -13.45
CA GLU A 55 -3.66 18.49 -14.30
C GLU A 55 -4.20 17.13 -13.85
N TYR A 56 -3.43 16.37 -13.07
CA TYR A 56 -3.83 15.07 -12.54
C TYR A 56 -4.40 15.13 -11.12
N SER A 57 -4.46 16.30 -10.49
CA SER A 57 -4.93 16.43 -9.11
C SER A 57 -6.09 17.40 -8.99
N VAL A 58 -6.83 17.32 -7.87
CA VAL A 58 -7.86 18.29 -7.47
C VAL A 58 -7.55 18.84 -6.10
N GLY A 59 -7.82 20.14 -5.91
CA GLY A 59 -7.58 20.81 -4.62
C GLY A 59 -6.11 21.12 -4.37
N ASN A 60 -5.54 20.57 -3.31
CA ASN A 60 -4.15 20.81 -2.93
C ASN A 60 -3.15 20.08 -3.85
N PRO A 61 -1.91 20.57 -3.96
CA PRO A 61 -0.85 19.84 -4.66
C PRO A 61 -0.70 18.41 -4.13
N CYS A 62 -0.70 17.45 -5.05
CA CYS A 62 -0.53 16.05 -4.72
C CYS A 62 0.98 15.72 -4.69
N VAL A 63 1.49 15.34 -3.54
CA VAL A 63 2.88 14.95 -3.34
C VAL A 63 2.96 13.45 -3.13
N VAL A 64 3.88 12.77 -3.82
CA VAL A 64 4.03 11.31 -3.81
C VAL A 64 5.51 10.91 -3.77
N ARG A 65 5.81 9.63 -3.51
CA ARG A 65 7.16 9.10 -3.68
C ARG A 65 7.63 9.21 -5.14
N ALA A 66 8.86 9.65 -5.33
CA ALA A 66 9.46 9.82 -6.65
C ALA A 66 9.50 8.52 -7.47
N ASP A 67 9.71 7.37 -6.82
CA ASP A 67 9.74 6.07 -7.47
C ASP A 67 8.34 5.53 -7.86
N MET A 68 7.26 6.02 -7.24
CA MET A 68 5.87 5.73 -7.61
C MET A 68 5.39 6.55 -8.81
N LEU A 69 5.91 7.77 -8.99
CA LEU A 69 5.39 8.75 -9.97
C LEU A 69 5.32 8.20 -11.41
N PRO A 70 6.32 7.48 -11.95
CA PRO A 70 6.23 6.95 -13.32
C PRO A 70 5.05 6.01 -13.54
N ASP A 71 4.74 5.15 -12.56
CA ASP A 71 3.61 4.22 -12.64
C ASP A 71 2.27 4.95 -12.52
N LEU A 72 2.20 5.97 -11.66
CA LEU A 72 1.02 6.81 -11.50
C LEU A 72 0.70 7.58 -12.79
N LEU A 73 1.72 8.16 -13.45
CA LEU A 73 1.53 8.85 -14.73
C LEU A 73 1.07 7.89 -15.84
N ARG A 74 1.62 6.66 -15.88
CA ARG A 74 1.15 5.63 -16.82
C ARG A 74 -0.30 5.22 -16.56
N LEU A 75 -0.71 5.13 -15.30
CA LEU A 75 -2.09 4.85 -14.93
C LEU A 75 -3.02 5.95 -15.43
N PHE A 76 -2.69 7.23 -15.19
CA PHE A 76 -3.49 8.36 -15.67
C PHE A 76 -3.55 8.41 -17.20
N ALA A 77 -2.42 8.19 -17.89
CA ALA A 77 -2.39 8.16 -19.36
C ALA A 77 -3.29 7.04 -19.92
N ALA A 78 -3.25 5.86 -19.32
CA ALA A 78 -4.13 4.75 -19.70
C ALA A 78 -5.60 5.05 -19.44
N ALA A 79 -5.93 5.69 -18.32
CA ALA A 79 -7.29 6.12 -18.00
C ALA A 79 -7.80 7.20 -18.97
N GLN A 80 -6.95 8.13 -19.40
CA GLN A 80 -7.30 9.16 -20.39
C GLN A 80 -7.55 8.55 -21.78
N GLY A 81 -6.86 7.47 -22.13
CA GLY A 81 -7.04 6.75 -23.38
C GLY A 81 -8.27 5.86 -23.43
N ASP A 82 -8.93 5.61 -22.30
CA ASP A 82 -10.13 4.77 -22.25
C ASP A 82 -11.40 5.61 -22.37
N PRO A 83 -12.24 5.39 -23.41
CA PRO A 83 -13.44 6.20 -23.65
C PRO A 83 -14.44 6.20 -22.48
N SER A 84 -14.46 5.16 -21.63
CA SER A 84 -15.37 5.07 -20.48
C SER A 84 -14.93 5.92 -19.28
N VAL A 85 -13.66 6.37 -19.26
CA VAL A 85 -13.04 7.06 -18.11
C VAL A 85 -12.51 8.43 -18.46
N MET A 86 -12.31 8.69 -19.72
CA MET A 86 -11.64 9.83 -20.34
C MET A 86 -11.69 11.12 -19.51
N GLY A 87 -10.55 11.54 -18.96
CA GLY A 87 -10.42 12.77 -18.19
C GLY A 87 -11.12 12.81 -16.82
N GLN A 88 -11.79 11.74 -16.38
CA GLN A 88 -12.57 11.75 -15.13
C GLN A 88 -11.72 11.49 -13.87
N LEU A 89 -10.64 10.73 -13.99
CA LEU A 89 -9.82 10.32 -12.84
C LEU A 89 -8.84 11.42 -12.41
N ARG A 90 -8.77 11.69 -11.10
CA ARG A 90 -7.85 12.65 -10.48
C ARG A 90 -7.30 12.09 -9.18
N ALA A 91 -6.11 12.54 -8.77
CA ALA A 91 -5.62 12.38 -7.41
C ALA A 91 -6.29 13.43 -6.51
N LEU A 92 -6.77 12.99 -5.34
CA LEU A 92 -7.46 13.85 -4.38
C LEU A 92 -6.60 14.13 -3.14
N SER A 93 -6.16 13.08 -2.45
CA SER A 93 -5.34 13.17 -1.24
C SER A 93 -4.12 12.28 -1.45
N CYS A 94 -2.93 12.82 -1.20
CA CYS A 94 -1.68 12.12 -1.47
C CYS A 94 -0.86 12.01 -0.17
N GLN A 95 0.46 12.20 -0.19
CA GLN A 95 1.27 12.14 1.02
C GLN A 95 0.71 13.10 2.09
N ARG A 96 0.60 12.58 3.30
CA ARG A 96 0.16 13.34 4.47
C ARG A 96 1.01 12.92 5.67
N SER A 97 1.91 13.82 6.10
CA SER A 97 2.79 13.54 7.23
C SER A 97 2.02 13.17 8.51
N ILE A 98 2.69 12.48 9.44
CA ILE A 98 2.11 12.13 10.75
C ILE A 98 1.60 13.37 11.48
N ALA A 99 2.35 14.49 11.40
CA ALA A 99 1.93 15.76 12.00
C ALA A 99 0.64 16.30 11.35
N ARG A 100 0.54 16.26 10.01
CA ARG A 100 -0.66 16.66 9.29
C ARG A 100 -1.81 15.69 9.56
N GLN A 101 -1.54 14.38 9.65
CA GLN A 101 -2.53 13.36 10.00
C GLN A 101 -3.13 13.63 11.38
N ARG A 102 -2.30 14.02 12.36
CA ARG A 102 -2.77 14.43 13.69
C ARG A 102 -3.77 15.60 13.60
N SER A 103 -3.44 16.62 12.82
CA SER A 103 -4.34 17.76 12.61
C SER A 103 -5.66 17.35 11.96
N VAL A 104 -5.67 16.36 11.05
CA VAL A 104 -6.88 15.86 10.41
C VAL A 104 -7.69 15.00 11.39
N PHE A 105 -7.04 14.10 12.12
CA PHE A 105 -7.68 13.22 13.08
C PHE A 105 -8.32 13.99 14.23
N CYS A 106 -7.65 15.01 14.74
CA CYS A 106 -8.07 15.76 15.94
C CYS A 106 -9.11 16.87 15.66
N ARG A 107 -9.50 17.14 14.42
CA ARG A 107 -10.52 18.15 14.08
C ARG A 107 -11.96 17.69 14.29
N GLY A 108 -12.21 16.41 14.51
CA GLY A 108 -13.56 15.87 14.69
C GLY A 108 -14.07 16.14 16.10
N GLU A 109 -14.95 17.10 16.27
CA GLU A 109 -15.43 17.57 17.59
C GLU A 109 -16.51 16.68 18.23
N THR A 110 -17.12 15.73 17.52
CA THR A 110 -18.36 15.08 17.98
C THR A 110 -18.32 13.57 18.11
N SER A 111 -17.28 12.89 17.63
CA SER A 111 -17.16 11.44 17.68
C SER A 111 -16.02 11.01 18.61
N SER A 112 -16.17 9.83 19.24
CA SER A 112 -15.05 9.23 19.97
C SER A 112 -13.85 8.98 19.05
N ALA A 113 -12.64 8.83 19.62
CA ALA A 113 -11.45 8.48 18.84
C ALA A 113 -11.65 7.16 18.06
N ALA A 114 -12.39 6.20 18.62
CA ALA A 114 -12.71 4.93 17.97
C ALA A 114 -13.64 5.13 16.77
N ASP A 115 -14.70 5.92 16.90
CA ASP A 115 -15.62 6.23 15.79
C ASP A 115 -14.91 7.01 14.69
N ARG A 116 -14.06 7.96 15.09
CA ARG A 116 -13.23 8.72 14.15
C ARG A 116 -12.30 7.81 13.36
N ALA A 117 -11.69 6.82 14.03
CA ALA A 117 -10.75 5.90 13.43
C ALA A 117 -11.38 4.95 12.39
N ILE A 118 -12.70 4.80 12.35
CA ILE A 118 -13.38 4.02 11.30
C ILE A 118 -13.07 4.60 9.90
N SER A 119 -13.00 5.94 9.77
CA SER A 119 -12.84 6.64 8.49
C SER A 119 -11.54 7.44 8.37
N VAL A 120 -10.85 7.72 9.46
CA VAL A 120 -9.61 8.52 9.47
C VAL A 120 -8.60 7.83 10.36
N ALA A 121 -7.54 7.30 9.78
CA ALA A 121 -6.49 6.63 10.53
C ALA A 121 -5.87 7.54 11.61
N PRO A 122 -5.52 7.00 12.79
CA PRO A 122 -4.78 7.76 13.80
C PRO A 122 -3.42 8.26 13.29
N PRO A 123 -2.83 9.32 13.91
CA PRO A 123 -1.49 9.78 13.56
C PRO A 123 -0.46 8.66 13.77
N GLY A 124 0.39 8.43 12.76
CA GLY A 124 1.35 7.33 12.73
C GLY A 124 0.78 5.98 12.22
N TYR A 125 -0.51 5.95 11.84
CA TYR A 125 -1.20 4.74 11.38
C TYR A 125 -1.87 4.91 10.01
N SER A 126 -1.57 5.98 9.30
CA SER A 126 -2.09 6.24 7.95
C SER A 126 -1.10 5.80 6.87
N GLU A 127 -1.57 5.05 5.87
CA GLU A 127 -0.78 4.69 4.70
C GLU A 127 -0.29 5.92 3.91
N HIS A 128 -1.01 7.06 3.98
CA HIS A 128 -0.60 8.31 3.34
C HIS A 128 0.73 8.85 3.84
N SER A 129 1.13 8.58 5.08
CA SER A 129 2.41 9.05 5.61
C SER A 129 3.61 8.47 4.86
N THR A 130 3.44 7.28 4.27
CA THR A 130 4.48 6.60 3.51
C THR A 130 4.81 7.26 2.18
N GLY A 131 3.90 8.11 1.65
CA GLY A 131 3.95 8.68 0.30
C GLY A 131 3.70 7.68 -0.83
N TYR A 132 3.39 6.41 -0.50
CA TYR A 132 3.03 5.35 -1.44
C TYR A 132 1.52 5.11 -1.54
N ALA A 133 0.70 5.85 -0.81
CA ALA A 133 -0.75 5.78 -0.89
C ALA A 133 -1.35 7.11 -1.32
N LEU A 134 -2.45 7.02 -2.05
CA LEU A 134 -3.25 8.17 -2.48
C LEU A 134 -4.73 7.80 -2.58
N ASP A 135 -5.56 8.83 -2.48
CA ASP A 135 -6.98 8.75 -2.77
C ASP A 135 -7.23 9.26 -4.19
N PHE A 136 -8.06 8.55 -4.96
CA PHE A 136 -8.56 9.03 -6.24
C PHE A 136 -9.91 9.72 -6.08
N ALA A 137 -10.16 10.71 -6.95
CA ALA A 137 -11.45 11.34 -7.15
C ALA A 137 -11.93 11.16 -8.60
N VAL A 138 -13.24 11.30 -8.80
CA VAL A 138 -13.86 11.30 -10.14
C VAL A 138 -14.41 12.70 -10.41
N ARG A 139 -14.14 13.24 -11.61
CA ARG A 139 -14.63 14.55 -12.05
C ARG A 139 -15.32 14.47 -13.43
N PRO A 140 -16.50 15.05 -13.57
CA PRO A 140 -17.32 15.70 -12.53
C PRO A 140 -17.80 14.70 -11.46
N ALA A 141 -18.04 15.18 -10.25
CA ALA A 141 -18.45 14.34 -9.11
C ALA A 141 -19.88 13.76 -9.26
N ASN A 142 -20.73 14.36 -10.07
CA ASN A 142 -22.09 13.90 -10.39
C ASN A 142 -22.93 13.50 -9.16
N GLY A 143 -22.84 14.30 -8.09
CA GLY A 143 -23.58 14.07 -6.85
C GLY A 143 -22.93 13.07 -5.86
N CYS A 144 -21.78 12.49 -6.20
CA CYS A 144 -21.01 11.67 -5.27
C CYS A 144 -19.90 12.52 -4.64
N PRO A 145 -19.95 12.81 -3.34
CA PRO A 145 -18.88 13.53 -2.65
C PRO A 145 -17.55 12.76 -2.72
N ASP A 146 -16.44 13.50 -2.56
CA ASP A 146 -15.12 12.89 -2.46
C ASP A 146 -15.00 12.00 -1.22
N ALA A 147 -14.21 10.93 -1.34
CA ALA A 147 -14.01 9.94 -0.28
C ALA A 147 -15.32 9.31 0.24
N GLU A 148 -16.25 9.03 -0.69
CA GLU A 148 -17.51 8.34 -0.38
C GLU A 148 -17.72 7.07 -1.22
N ALA A 149 -18.43 6.10 -0.64
CA ALA A 149 -18.64 4.77 -1.21
C ALA A 149 -19.34 4.78 -2.59
N CYS A 150 -20.15 5.80 -2.87
CA CYS A 150 -20.82 5.98 -4.17
C CYS A 150 -19.85 6.08 -5.35
N MET A 151 -18.58 6.46 -5.11
CA MET A 151 -17.53 6.44 -6.13
C MET A 151 -17.43 5.07 -6.82
N ALA A 152 -17.61 3.97 -6.08
CA ALA A 152 -17.50 2.62 -6.60
C ALA A 152 -18.48 2.32 -7.77
N ALA A 153 -19.60 3.04 -7.84
CA ALA A 153 -20.57 2.90 -8.92
C ALA A 153 -20.18 3.62 -10.21
N THR A 154 -19.12 4.45 -10.18
CA THR A 154 -18.67 5.21 -11.35
C THR A 154 -17.93 4.35 -12.37
N PRO A 155 -17.95 4.67 -13.67
CA PRO A 155 -17.12 4.01 -14.68
C PRO A 155 -15.64 4.08 -14.34
N ALA A 156 -15.15 5.21 -13.84
CA ALA A 156 -13.74 5.41 -13.46
C ALA A 156 -13.30 4.50 -12.32
N ALA A 157 -14.11 4.31 -11.28
CA ALA A 157 -13.80 3.39 -10.18
C ALA A 157 -13.81 1.94 -10.64
N ARG A 158 -14.76 1.55 -11.50
CA ARG A 158 -14.75 0.21 -12.10
C ARG A 158 -13.50 -0.03 -12.96
N TRP A 159 -13.10 0.97 -13.73
CA TRP A 159 -11.87 0.93 -14.51
C TRP A 159 -10.63 0.77 -13.61
N LEU A 160 -10.53 1.56 -12.53
CA LEU A 160 -9.44 1.45 -11.53
C LEU A 160 -9.37 0.02 -10.99
N ARG A 161 -10.51 -0.54 -10.56
CA ARG A 161 -10.56 -1.89 -10.01
C ARG A 161 -10.00 -2.94 -10.98
N LEU A 162 -10.22 -2.79 -12.27
CA LEU A 162 -9.76 -3.73 -13.31
C LEU A 162 -8.31 -3.48 -13.76
N ASN A 163 -7.86 -2.23 -13.73
CA ASN A 163 -6.61 -1.84 -14.39
C ASN A 163 -5.49 -1.41 -13.45
N ALA A 164 -5.79 -0.81 -12.29
CA ALA A 164 -4.79 -0.29 -11.37
C ALA A 164 -3.71 -1.31 -10.96
N PRO A 165 -4.01 -2.62 -10.76
CA PRO A 165 -3.00 -3.61 -10.46
C PRO A 165 -1.91 -3.75 -11.53
N ARG A 166 -2.21 -3.49 -12.80
CA ARG A 166 -1.25 -3.51 -13.92
C ARG A 166 -0.18 -2.41 -13.80
N PHE A 167 -0.50 -1.35 -13.05
CA PHE A 167 0.39 -0.21 -12.75
C PHE A 167 0.97 -0.29 -11.33
N GLY A 168 0.76 -1.40 -10.64
CA GLY A 168 1.30 -1.62 -9.31
C GLY A 168 0.49 -1.03 -8.16
N PHE A 169 -0.75 -0.62 -8.40
CA PHE A 169 -1.66 -0.12 -7.36
C PHE A 169 -2.63 -1.20 -6.91
N GLU A 170 -2.85 -1.29 -5.59
CA GLU A 170 -3.79 -2.21 -4.97
C GLU A 170 -4.72 -1.46 -4.01
N GLN A 171 -5.98 -1.88 -3.93
CA GLN A 171 -6.98 -1.26 -3.05
C GLN A 171 -6.78 -1.78 -1.62
N SER A 172 -6.32 -0.89 -0.72
CA SER A 172 -5.93 -1.26 0.65
C SER A 172 -7.10 -1.73 1.52
N PHE A 173 -8.24 -1.06 1.39
CA PHE A 173 -9.40 -1.26 2.27
C PHE A 173 -10.63 -1.71 1.47
N PRO A 174 -10.67 -2.97 0.99
CA PRO A 174 -11.80 -3.51 0.24
C PRO A 174 -13.04 -3.68 1.15
N GLY A 175 -14.19 -3.86 0.52
CA GLY A 175 -15.42 -4.19 1.25
C GLY A 175 -15.24 -5.47 2.09
N GLY A 176 -15.63 -5.42 3.36
CA GLY A 176 -15.47 -6.55 4.28
C GLY A 176 -14.02 -6.85 4.67
N ASN A 177 -13.11 -5.86 4.61
CA ASN A 177 -11.71 -6.06 4.98
C ASN A 177 -11.57 -6.50 6.45
N LYS A 178 -10.56 -7.34 6.72
CA LYS A 178 -10.31 -7.92 8.06
C LYS A 178 -9.70 -6.93 9.05
N GLN A 179 -9.37 -5.71 8.62
CA GLN A 179 -8.89 -4.65 9.52
C GLN A 179 -10.02 -4.01 10.31
N HIS A 180 -11.27 -4.22 9.90
CA HIS A 180 -12.47 -3.59 10.50
C HIS A 180 -12.47 -2.07 10.35
N VAL A 181 -11.87 -1.55 9.27
CA VAL A 181 -11.95 -0.15 8.86
C VAL A 181 -12.95 0.03 7.72
N LYS A 182 -13.39 1.26 7.48
CA LYS A 182 -14.35 1.58 6.42
C LYS A 182 -13.87 1.04 5.07
N TRP A 183 -14.80 0.58 4.23
CA TRP A 183 -14.52 0.35 2.82
C TRP A 183 -14.21 1.67 2.12
N GLU A 184 -13.06 1.72 1.44
CA GLU A 184 -12.57 2.93 0.78
C GLU A 184 -12.24 2.66 -0.70
N PRO A 185 -13.23 2.72 -1.61
CA PRO A 185 -12.99 2.48 -3.04
C PRO A 185 -12.07 3.53 -3.69
N TRP A 186 -11.85 4.66 -3.04
CA TRP A 186 -10.94 5.73 -3.46
C TRP A 186 -9.49 5.51 -3.04
N HIS A 187 -9.22 4.72 -1.97
CA HIS A 187 -7.91 4.60 -1.33
C HIS A 187 -7.07 3.46 -1.92
N TRP A 188 -5.92 3.80 -2.47
CA TRP A 188 -5.02 2.89 -3.16
C TRP A 188 -3.59 3.08 -2.71
N ARG A 189 -2.84 1.98 -2.55
CA ARG A 189 -1.40 2.00 -2.29
C ARG A 189 -0.63 1.40 -3.45
N TRP A 190 0.53 1.95 -3.72
CA TRP A 190 1.43 1.46 -4.74
C TRP A 190 2.46 0.47 -4.15
N VAL A 191 2.68 -0.64 -4.84
CA VAL A 191 3.65 -1.69 -4.49
C VAL A 191 4.50 -2.11 -5.70
N GLY A 192 4.38 -1.37 -6.81
CA GLY A 192 5.04 -1.66 -8.08
C GLY A 192 4.39 -2.80 -8.86
N ALA A 193 4.28 -2.64 -10.18
CA ALA A 193 3.71 -3.64 -11.08
C ALA A 193 4.52 -4.95 -11.11
N SER A 194 5.84 -4.87 -10.88
CA SER A 194 6.73 -6.02 -10.73
C SER A 194 7.67 -5.82 -9.53
N GLY A 195 8.27 -6.91 -9.02
CA GLY A 195 9.27 -6.83 -7.95
C GLY A 195 10.56 -6.10 -8.35
N SER A 196 10.83 -6.00 -9.66
CA SER A 196 12.00 -5.31 -10.22
C SER A 196 11.76 -3.83 -10.54
N ALA A 197 10.51 -3.33 -10.45
CA ALA A 197 10.27 -1.90 -10.61
C ALA A 197 11.03 -1.11 -9.54
N ARG A 198 11.60 0.04 -9.96
CA ARG A 198 12.35 0.90 -9.03
C ARG A 198 11.46 1.26 -7.84
N GLY A 199 11.98 1.11 -6.62
CA GLY A 199 11.23 1.38 -5.38
C GLY A 199 10.23 0.30 -4.95
N ALA A 200 9.87 -0.64 -5.83
CA ALA A 200 8.88 -1.67 -5.52
C ALA A 200 9.26 -2.53 -4.29
N ALA A 201 10.53 -2.89 -4.15
CA ALA A 201 10.99 -3.65 -2.99
C ALA A 201 10.77 -2.88 -1.68
N LYS A 202 11.05 -1.57 -1.67
CA LYS A 202 10.82 -0.67 -0.52
C LYS A 202 9.31 -0.55 -0.20
N ALA A 203 8.48 -0.27 -1.20
CA ALA A 203 7.03 -0.18 -1.02
C ALA A 203 6.44 -1.49 -0.49
N ARG A 204 6.83 -2.63 -1.07
CA ARG A 204 6.41 -3.97 -0.62
C ARG A 204 6.86 -4.29 0.80
N PHE A 205 8.05 -3.83 1.20
CA PHE A 205 8.52 -3.97 2.58
C PHE A 205 7.67 -3.14 3.53
N VAL A 206 7.40 -1.87 3.21
CA VAL A 206 6.54 -0.98 4.00
C VAL A 206 5.17 -1.59 4.24
N PHE A 207 4.55 -2.16 3.20
CA PHE A 207 3.22 -2.78 3.28
C PHE A 207 3.24 -4.29 3.53
N SER A 208 4.40 -4.90 3.82
CA SER A 208 4.54 -6.36 3.92
C SER A 208 3.57 -6.99 4.90
N ARG A 209 3.36 -6.34 6.03
CA ARG A 209 2.45 -6.80 7.08
C ARG A 209 0.99 -6.67 6.65
N ALA A 210 0.59 -5.52 6.10
CA ALA A 210 -0.75 -5.31 5.57
C ALA A 210 -1.08 -6.34 4.49
N ARG A 211 -0.20 -6.52 3.51
CA ARG A 211 -0.38 -7.45 2.40
C ARG A 211 -0.49 -8.91 2.83
N ARG A 212 0.20 -9.30 3.89
CA ARG A 212 0.16 -10.66 4.43
C ARG A 212 -1.10 -10.94 5.26
N LEU A 213 -1.50 -10.00 6.12
CA LEU A 213 -2.56 -10.21 7.10
C LEU A 213 -3.93 -9.70 6.60
N TYR A 214 -3.91 -8.66 5.78
CA TYR A 214 -5.08 -7.92 5.29
C TYR A 214 -4.91 -7.66 3.79
N PRO A 215 -5.02 -8.71 2.95
CA PRO A 215 -4.76 -8.58 1.52
C PRO A 215 -5.72 -7.58 0.87
N ALA A 216 -5.15 -6.80 -0.04
CA ALA A 216 -5.89 -5.86 -0.88
C ALA A 216 -6.79 -6.61 -1.89
N ASP A 217 -7.91 -5.99 -2.29
CA ASP A 217 -8.77 -6.48 -3.37
C ASP A 217 -9.34 -5.31 -4.19
N PRO A 218 -8.90 -5.15 -5.45
CA PRO A 218 -7.91 -5.95 -6.15
C PRO A 218 -6.49 -5.74 -5.60
N GLY A 219 -5.70 -6.81 -5.60
CA GLY A 219 -4.31 -6.82 -5.20
C GLY A 219 -3.37 -6.96 -6.39
N VAL A 220 -2.13 -6.50 -6.23
CA VAL A 220 -1.05 -6.74 -7.20
C VAL A 220 -0.49 -8.14 -6.98
N VAL A 221 -0.79 -9.04 -7.91
CA VAL A 221 -0.25 -10.41 -7.90
C VAL A 221 1.20 -10.37 -8.39
N PRO A 222 2.17 -10.99 -7.70
CA PRO A 222 3.52 -11.12 -8.22
C PRO A 222 3.50 -11.87 -9.55
N LEU A 223 4.16 -11.33 -10.59
CA LEU A 223 4.44 -12.10 -11.79
C LEU A 223 5.37 -13.25 -11.39
N VAL A 224 4.85 -14.46 -11.33
CA VAL A 224 5.65 -15.68 -11.21
C VAL A 224 6.20 -15.98 -12.61
N VAL A 225 7.42 -15.49 -12.89
CA VAL A 225 8.14 -15.92 -14.09
C VAL A 225 8.55 -17.37 -13.86
N LYS A 226 7.81 -18.31 -14.43
CA LYS A 226 8.25 -19.71 -14.50
C LYS A 226 9.40 -19.75 -15.53
N PHE A 227 10.62 -19.83 -15.07
CA PHE A 227 11.73 -20.19 -15.92
C PHE A 227 11.55 -21.67 -16.29
N SER A 228 11.16 -21.95 -17.52
CA SER A 228 11.33 -23.28 -18.07
C SER A 228 12.83 -23.55 -18.13
N ALA A 229 13.27 -24.66 -17.56
CA ALA A 229 14.66 -25.08 -17.71
C ALA A 229 15.03 -25.07 -19.22
N PRO A 230 16.20 -24.57 -19.62
CA PRO A 230 16.61 -24.68 -20.99
C PRO A 230 16.59 -26.16 -21.43
N PRO A 231 16.23 -26.46 -22.68
CA PRO A 231 16.27 -27.83 -23.15
C PRO A 231 17.66 -28.43 -22.89
N PRO A 232 17.72 -29.71 -22.52
CA PRO A 232 19.03 -30.36 -22.30
C PRO A 232 19.89 -30.19 -23.56
N LEU A 233 21.16 -29.89 -23.33
CA LEU A 233 22.13 -29.80 -24.43
C LEU A 233 22.11 -31.11 -25.22
N PRO A 234 22.18 -31.07 -26.58
CA PRO A 234 22.21 -32.27 -27.39
C PRO A 234 23.41 -33.13 -26.95
N THR A 235 23.14 -34.39 -26.70
CA THR A 235 24.18 -35.35 -26.32
C THR A 235 25.21 -35.40 -27.42
N PRO A 236 26.52 -35.33 -27.13
CA PRO A 236 27.55 -35.46 -28.14
C PRO A 236 27.38 -36.79 -28.91
N VAL A 237 27.21 -36.68 -30.23
CA VAL A 237 27.16 -37.88 -31.07
C VAL A 237 28.56 -38.49 -31.07
N ALA A 238 28.64 -39.76 -30.62
CA ALA A 238 29.91 -40.48 -30.63
C ALA A 238 30.48 -40.53 -32.07
N PRO A 239 31.78 -40.26 -32.26
CA PRO A 239 32.39 -40.35 -33.59
C PRO A 239 32.23 -41.77 -34.15
N PRO A 240 32.00 -41.89 -35.45
CA PRO A 240 31.87 -43.21 -36.09
C PRO A 240 33.13 -44.05 -35.87
N PRO A 241 33.04 -45.37 -35.71
CA PRO A 241 34.15 -46.22 -35.46
C PRO A 241 35.16 -46.14 -36.64
N SER A 242 36.45 -45.94 -36.30
CA SER A 242 37.51 -45.84 -37.30
C SER A 242 37.61 -47.16 -38.07
N ARG A 243 37.51 -47.11 -39.42
CA ARG A 243 37.72 -48.26 -40.29
C ARG A 243 39.17 -48.73 -40.13
N SER A 244 39.39 -49.88 -39.51
CA SER A 244 40.69 -50.52 -39.47
C SER A 244 41.12 -50.91 -40.87
N LYS A 245 42.24 -50.39 -41.31
CA LYS A 245 42.89 -50.77 -42.59
C LYS A 245 43.36 -52.22 -42.46
N LYS A 246 42.63 -53.17 -43.07
CA LYS A 246 43.08 -54.55 -43.24
C LYS A 246 44.39 -54.54 -44.07
N LYS A 247 45.54 -54.84 -43.43
CA LYS A 247 46.81 -55.07 -44.13
C LYS A 247 46.65 -56.31 -45.04
N ARG A 248 46.76 -56.12 -46.36
CA ARG A 248 46.92 -57.25 -47.28
C ARG A 248 48.37 -57.78 -47.15
N ARG A 249 48.50 -59.10 -46.94
CA ARG A 249 49.74 -59.85 -47.18
C ARG A 249 49.76 -60.28 -48.63
#